data_cca015d112f38425194eb25e4e7986ae
#
_entry.id   cca015d112f38425194eb25e4e7986ae
#
_cell.length_a   1.000
_cell.length_b   1.000
_cell.length_c   1.000
_cell.angle_alpha   90.00
_cell.angle_beta   90.00
_cell.angle_gamma   90.00
#
_symmetry.space_group_name_H-M   'P 1'
#
loop_
_entity.id
_entity.type
_entity.pdbx_description
1 polymer ?
#
loop_
_entity_poly.entity_id
_entity_poly.type
_entity_poly.pdbx_seq_one_letter_code
_entity_poly.pdbx_strand_id
1 'polypeptide(L)'
;LIVDDTPENLTVLGELLHPTYRVRAANSGHRALAIAQSGTPPDLILLDVMMPGMDGYAVLAELRADPRTRDIPVIFVTAMDSTEDEERGLDLGAVDYITKPLRPAIVLARVRSQLELKEARDILRNQNTWLEAEVARRLAENQLIQEVSIHALARLAETRDPETGNHLHRTQEYVRILARGLQHHPRFSHFLNERSIDLLAKSAPLHDIGKVG
;
A
#
# COMPACT_ATOMS: atom_id res chain seq x y z
N LEU A 1 -20.64 4.49 -10.65
CA LEU A 1 -21.21 5.83 -10.73
C LEU A 1 -21.20 6.27 -12.21
N ILE A 2 -22.31 6.76 -12.71
CA ILE A 2 -22.42 7.41 -14.03
C ILE A 2 -22.62 8.92 -13.82
N VAL A 3 -21.92 9.75 -14.60
CA VAL A 3 -21.91 11.21 -14.47
C VAL A 3 -22.07 11.83 -15.86
N ASP A 4 -23.16 12.51 -16.08
CA ASP A 4 -23.47 13.21 -17.34
C ASP A 4 -24.54 14.29 -17.01
N ASP A 5 -24.43 15.48 -17.59
CA ASP A 5 -25.40 16.56 -17.34
C ASP A 5 -26.72 16.35 -18.09
N THR A 6 -26.73 15.44 -19.06
CA THR A 6 -27.86 15.11 -19.92
C THR A 6 -28.65 13.92 -19.33
N PRO A 7 -29.92 14.10 -18.91
CA PRO A 7 -30.71 13.03 -18.27
C PRO A 7 -30.91 11.80 -19.15
N GLU A 8 -31.00 11.98 -20.48
CA GLU A 8 -31.16 10.91 -21.45
C GLU A 8 -29.96 9.98 -21.44
N ASN A 9 -28.73 10.51 -21.36
CA ASN A 9 -27.50 9.71 -21.28
C ASN A 9 -27.47 8.92 -19.97
N LEU A 10 -27.84 9.53 -18.85
CA LEU A 10 -27.94 8.85 -17.55
C LEU A 10 -28.94 7.69 -17.60
N THR A 11 -30.08 7.89 -18.29
CA THR A 11 -31.11 6.85 -18.43
C THR A 11 -30.56 5.69 -19.25
N VAL A 12 -29.99 5.95 -20.44
CA VAL A 12 -29.44 4.93 -21.34
C VAL A 12 -28.32 4.12 -20.66
N LEU A 13 -27.36 4.79 -20.04
CA LEU A 13 -26.28 4.13 -19.29
C LEU A 13 -26.83 3.39 -18.08
N GLY A 14 -27.80 3.95 -17.40
CA GLY A 14 -28.46 3.32 -16.24
C GLY A 14 -29.12 2.01 -16.64
N GLU A 15 -29.98 2.01 -17.66
CA GLU A 15 -30.66 0.81 -18.16
C GLU A 15 -29.67 -0.25 -18.66
N LEU A 16 -28.60 0.17 -19.32
CA LEU A 16 -27.57 -0.74 -19.82
C LEU A 16 -26.80 -1.46 -18.71
N LEU A 17 -26.48 -0.76 -17.62
CA LEU A 17 -25.61 -1.27 -16.56
C LEU A 17 -26.38 -1.89 -15.39
N HIS A 18 -27.61 -1.45 -15.12
CA HIS A 18 -28.42 -1.88 -13.96
C HIS A 18 -28.63 -3.41 -13.87
N PRO A 19 -28.77 -4.19 -14.98
CA PRO A 19 -28.94 -5.63 -14.87
C PRO A 19 -27.76 -6.37 -14.20
N THR A 20 -26.56 -5.77 -14.25
CA THR A 20 -25.33 -6.41 -13.77
C THR A 20 -24.72 -5.68 -12.57
N TYR A 21 -24.92 -4.36 -12.47
CA TYR A 21 -24.23 -3.51 -11.52
C TYR A 21 -25.19 -2.65 -10.69
N ARG A 22 -24.76 -2.25 -9.48
CA ARG A 22 -25.42 -1.21 -8.71
C ARG A 22 -25.05 0.17 -9.27
N VAL A 23 -25.97 0.81 -9.96
CA VAL A 23 -25.76 2.09 -10.63
C VAL A 23 -26.19 3.24 -9.71
N ARG A 24 -25.34 4.23 -9.57
CA ARG A 24 -25.66 5.56 -9.02
C ARG A 24 -25.46 6.58 -10.13
N ALA A 25 -26.26 7.64 -10.14
CA ALA A 25 -26.20 8.69 -11.15
C ALA A 25 -25.94 10.06 -10.52
N ALA A 26 -25.14 10.88 -11.18
CA ALA A 26 -24.91 12.27 -10.88
C ALA A 26 -25.06 13.11 -12.15
N ASN A 27 -25.74 14.24 -12.04
CA ASN A 27 -25.97 15.16 -13.15
C ASN A 27 -25.03 16.37 -13.13
N SER A 28 -23.97 16.34 -12.34
CA SER A 28 -22.95 17.39 -12.26
C SER A 28 -21.68 16.90 -11.60
N GLY A 29 -20.55 17.58 -11.85
CA GLY A 29 -19.27 17.26 -11.24
C GLY A 29 -19.28 17.35 -9.72
N HIS A 30 -19.90 18.37 -9.14
CA HIS A 30 -20.00 18.51 -7.69
C HIS A 30 -20.76 17.35 -7.04
N ARG A 31 -21.84 16.89 -7.67
CA ARG A 31 -22.61 15.74 -7.17
C ARG A 31 -21.83 14.44 -7.30
N ALA A 32 -21.05 14.29 -8.37
CA ALA A 32 -20.16 13.16 -8.56
C ALA A 32 -19.11 13.06 -7.45
N LEU A 33 -18.44 14.17 -7.13
CA LEU A 33 -17.47 14.26 -6.03
C LEU A 33 -18.10 13.94 -4.67
N ALA A 34 -19.28 14.50 -4.38
CA ALA A 34 -20.00 14.21 -3.13
C ALA A 34 -20.34 12.71 -2.99
N ILE A 35 -20.71 12.04 -4.08
CA ILE A 35 -20.96 10.59 -4.09
C ILE A 35 -19.65 9.81 -3.94
N ALA A 36 -18.59 10.18 -4.64
CA ALA A 36 -17.30 9.50 -4.59
C ALA A 36 -16.64 9.59 -3.21
N GLN A 37 -16.82 10.71 -2.51
CA GLN A 37 -16.29 10.95 -1.17
C GLN A 37 -17.20 10.44 -0.04
N SER A 38 -18.35 9.85 -0.37
CA SER A 38 -19.26 9.28 0.62
C SER A 38 -18.66 8.05 1.32
N GLY A 39 -19.31 7.58 2.41
CA GLY A 39 -18.90 6.38 3.14
C GLY A 39 -18.86 5.07 2.30
N THR A 40 -19.45 5.11 1.10
CA THR A 40 -19.43 3.99 0.13
C THR A 40 -19.01 4.52 -1.24
N PRO A 41 -17.71 4.67 -1.49
CA PRO A 41 -17.22 5.14 -2.79
C PRO A 41 -17.59 4.14 -3.91
N PRO A 42 -17.73 4.62 -5.17
CA PRO A 42 -17.99 3.74 -6.31
C PRO A 42 -16.74 2.95 -6.71
N ASP A 43 -16.96 1.76 -7.26
CA ASP A 43 -15.87 0.92 -7.78
C ASP A 43 -15.36 1.39 -9.15
N LEU A 44 -16.16 2.17 -9.88
CA LEU A 44 -15.83 2.75 -11.18
C LEU A 44 -16.71 3.97 -11.45
N ILE A 45 -16.17 4.95 -12.16
CA ILE A 45 -16.87 6.15 -12.60
C ILE A 45 -16.85 6.22 -14.13
N LEU A 46 -18.03 6.30 -14.74
CA LEU A 46 -18.20 6.77 -16.12
C LEU A 46 -18.47 8.27 -16.04
N LEU A 47 -17.65 9.08 -16.67
CA LEU A 47 -17.62 10.52 -16.48
C LEU A 47 -17.68 11.25 -17.83
N ASP A 48 -18.74 12.01 -18.05
CA ASP A 48 -18.77 12.90 -19.21
C ASP A 48 -17.71 14.01 -19.04
N VAL A 49 -17.06 14.32 -20.14
CA VAL A 49 -16.07 15.40 -20.20
C VAL A 49 -16.73 16.77 -20.24
N MET A 50 -17.79 16.89 -21.06
CA MET A 50 -18.41 18.18 -21.35
C MET A 50 -19.62 18.42 -20.45
N MET A 51 -19.37 18.99 -19.28
CA MET A 51 -20.44 19.36 -18.34
C MET A 51 -20.36 20.85 -17.96
N PRO A 52 -21.51 21.51 -17.74
CA PRO A 52 -21.53 22.92 -17.33
C PRO A 52 -20.97 23.11 -15.90
N GLY A 53 -20.22 24.19 -15.72
CA GLY A 53 -19.65 24.60 -14.45
C GLY A 53 -18.35 23.86 -14.11
N MET A 54 -18.41 22.56 -13.83
CA MET A 54 -17.24 21.72 -13.55
C MET A 54 -17.18 20.62 -14.61
N ASP A 55 -16.19 20.67 -15.49
CA ASP A 55 -15.97 19.67 -16.52
C ASP A 55 -15.41 18.36 -15.96
N GLY A 56 -15.40 17.30 -16.80
CA GLY A 56 -14.91 15.99 -16.39
C GLY A 56 -13.42 15.98 -16.02
N TYR A 57 -12.60 16.83 -16.62
CA TYR A 57 -11.19 16.93 -16.29
C TYR A 57 -10.98 17.50 -14.89
N ALA A 58 -11.73 18.55 -14.53
CA ALA A 58 -11.69 19.12 -13.17
C ALA A 58 -12.16 18.11 -12.12
N VAL A 59 -13.24 17.35 -12.41
CA VAL A 59 -13.69 16.27 -11.52
C VAL A 59 -12.60 15.22 -11.33
N LEU A 60 -11.93 14.78 -12.40
CA LEU A 60 -10.84 13.80 -12.31
C LEU A 60 -9.67 14.33 -11.49
N ALA A 61 -9.27 15.58 -11.68
CA ALA A 61 -8.19 16.20 -10.92
C ALA A 61 -8.50 16.20 -9.41
N GLU A 62 -9.72 16.57 -9.01
CA GLU A 62 -10.15 16.52 -7.62
C GLU A 62 -10.18 15.09 -7.06
N LEU A 63 -10.65 14.11 -7.84
CA LEU A 63 -10.61 12.69 -7.44
C LEU A 63 -9.18 12.18 -7.21
N ARG A 64 -8.21 12.60 -8.02
CA ARG A 64 -6.79 12.21 -7.89
C ARG A 64 -6.09 12.92 -6.73
N ALA A 65 -6.55 14.09 -6.34
CA ALA A 65 -6.01 14.84 -5.18
C ALA A 65 -6.41 14.22 -3.83
N ASP A 66 -7.58 13.57 -3.73
CA ASP A 66 -8.06 12.96 -2.49
C ASP A 66 -7.58 11.49 -2.37
N PRO A 67 -6.81 11.14 -1.32
CA PRO A 67 -6.34 9.76 -1.08
C PRO A 67 -7.44 8.70 -1.03
N ARG A 68 -8.69 9.07 -0.71
CA ARG A 68 -9.84 8.16 -0.62
C ARG A 68 -10.44 7.81 -1.98
N THR A 69 -10.23 8.66 -2.99
CA THR A 69 -10.86 8.52 -4.31
C THR A 69 -9.86 8.37 -5.45
N ARG A 70 -8.58 8.66 -5.21
CA ARG A 70 -7.54 8.66 -6.24
C ARG A 70 -7.36 7.32 -6.98
N ASP A 71 -7.69 6.21 -6.33
CA ASP A 71 -7.53 4.85 -6.87
C ASP A 71 -8.80 4.37 -7.62
N ILE A 72 -9.90 5.16 -7.62
CA ILE A 72 -11.13 4.82 -8.33
C ILE A 72 -10.87 4.93 -9.85
N PRO A 73 -11.09 3.85 -10.63
CA PRO A 73 -10.97 3.92 -12.07
C PRO A 73 -12.03 4.84 -12.68
N VAL A 74 -11.60 5.76 -13.53
CA VAL A 74 -12.46 6.71 -14.25
C VAL A 74 -12.33 6.44 -15.74
N ILE A 75 -13.46 6.17 -16.39
CA ILE A 75 -13.58 6.07 -17.85
C ILE A 75 -14.28 7.34 -18.32
N PHE A 76 -13.65 8.09 -19.21
CA PHE A 76 -14.31 9.23 -19.84
C PHE A 76 -15.34 8.77 -20.87
N VAL A 77 -16.47 9.49 -20.90
CA VAL A 77 -17.50 9.37 -21.94
C VAL A 77 -17.52 10.70 -22.69
N THR A 78 -17.12 10.73 -23.94
CA THR A 78 -16.89 11.97 -24.66
C THR A 78 -17.46 11.95 -26.08
N ALA A 79 -17.89 13.09 -26.57
CA ALA A 79 -18.22 13.32 -27.98
C ALA A 79 -16.98 13.74 -28.80
N MET A 80 -15.81 13.92 -28.16
CA MET A 80 -14.60 14.39 -28.81
C MET A 80 -13.88 13.25 -29.52
N ASP A 81 -13.61 13.44 -30.79
CA ASP A 81 -12.89 12.50 -31.68
C ASP A 81 -11.42 12.93 -31.91
N SER A 82 -10.91 13.94 -31.16
CA SER A 82 -9.52 14.37 -31.33
C SER A 82 -8.58 13.52 -30.48
N THR A 83 -7.48 13.08 -31.10
CA THR A 83 -6.39 12.36 -30.40
C THR A 83 -5.80 13.16 -29.25
N GLU A 84 -5.79 14.48 -29.35
CA GLU A 84 -5.27 15.38 -28.30
C GLU A 84 -6.09 15.34 -27.02
N ASP A 85 -7.42 15.20 -27.11
CA ASP A 85 -8.31 15.11 -25.95
C ASP A 85 -8.22 13.74 -25.26
N GLU A 86 -8.01 12.68 -26.05
CA GLU A 86 -7.79 11.32 -25.53
C GLU A 86 -6.46 11.25 -24.75
N GLU A 87 -5.36 11.75 -25.35
CA GLU A 87 -4.04 11.82 -24.70
C GLU A 87 -4.13 12.62 -23.40
N ARG A 88 -4.76 13.79 -23.43
CA ARG A 88 -4.95 14.62 -22.24
C ARG A 88 -5.70 13.89 -21.12
N GLY A 89 -6.75 13.16 -21.45
CA GLY A 89 -7.53 12.41 -20.48
C GLY A 89 -6.73 11.31 -19.80
N LEU A 90 -5.94 10.56 -20.58
CA LEU A 90 -5.06 9.51 -20.07
C LEU A 90 -3.91 10.07 -19.23
N ASP A 91 -3.29 11.17 -19.64
CA ASP A 91 -2.23 11.86 -18.89
C ASP A 91 -2.71 12.38 -17.53
N LEU A 92 -3.98 12.79 -17.45
CA LEU A 92 -4.61 13.18 -16.19
C LEU A 92 -4.97 11.99 -15.28
N GLY A 93 -4.78 10.76 -15.77
CA GLY A 93 -4.97 9.53 -14.99
C GLY A 93 -6.34 8.88 -15.18
N ALA A 94 -7.07 9.16 -16.25
CA ALA A 94 -8.18 8.30 -16.67
C ALA A 94 -7.64 6.94 -17.10
N VAL A 95 -8.42 5.88 -16.84
CA VAL A 95 -7.99 4.51 -17.20
C VAL A 95 -8.44 4.10 -18.59
N ASP A 96 -9.43 4.80 -19.16
CA ASP A 96 -9.97 4.52 -20.48
C ASP A 96 -10.92 5.65 -20.93
N TYR A 97 -11.41 5.59 -22.16
CA TYR A 97 -12.42 6.49 -22.71
C TYR A 97 -13.44 5.74 -23.58
N ILE A 98 -14.64 6.30 -23.73
CA ILE A 98 -15.73 5.80 -24.57
C ILE A 98 -16.26 6.97 -25.39
N THR A 99 -16.22 6.83 -26.71
CA THR A 99 -16.75 7.85 -27.62
C THR A 99 -18.27 7.74 -27.79
N LYS A 100 -18.96 8.87 -27.83
CA LYS A 100 -20.35 8.97 -28.21
C LYS A 100 -20.46 8.91 -29.78
N PRO A 101 -21.43 8.20 -30.39
CA PRO A 101 -22.60 7.56 -29.76
C PRO A 101 -22.25 6.28 -29.03
N LEU A 102 -22.89 6.08 -27.87
CA LEU A 102 -22.65 4.94 -27.00
C LEU A 102 -23.01 3.61 -27.70
N ARG A 103 -22.04 2.70 -27.75
CA ARG A 103 -22.24 1.33 -28.23
C ARG A 103 -22.33 0.38 -27.04
N PRO A 104 -23.50 -0.24 -26.77
CA PRO A 104 -23.71 -1.05 -25.54
C PRO A 104 -22.63 -2.10 -25.30
N ALA A 105 -22.24 -2.85 -26.34
CA ALA A 105 -21.21 -3.88 -26.22
C ALA A 105 -19.85 -3.33 -25.79
N ILE A 106 -19.47 -2.14 -26.30
CA ILE A 106 -18.20 -1.48 -25.95
C ILE A 106 -18.24 -0.98 -24.52
N VAL A 107 -19.32 -0.31 -24.11
CA VAL A 107 -19.49 0.18 -22.72
C VAL A 107 -19.38 -0.98 -21.75
N LEU A 108 -20.13 -2.07 -21.96
CA LEU A 108 -20.11 -3.24 -21.08
C LEU A 108 -18.73 -3.90 -21.02
N ALA A 109 -18.04 -4.04 -22.16
CA ALA A 109 -16.71 -4.64 -22.22
C ALA A 109 -15.69 -3.81 -21.44
N ARG A 110 -15.64 -2.48 -21.65
CA ARG A 110 -14.71 -1.58 -20.96
C ARG A 110 -14.96 -1.51 -19.45
N VAL A 111 -16.23 -1.37 -19.05
CA VAL A 111 -16.62 -1.39 -17.63
C VAL A 111 -16.18 -2.69 -16.97
N ARG A 112 -16.45 -3.84 -17.60
CA ARG A 112 -16.04 -5.15 -17.07
C ARG A 112 -14.54 -5.24 -16.90
N SER A 113 -13.77 -4.93 -17.95
CA SER A 113 -12.30 -5.02 -17.92
C SER A 113 -11.70 -4.13 -16.80
N GLN A 114 -12.20 -2.91 -16.61
CA GLN A 114 -11.68 -2.02 -15.59
C GLN A 114 -12.08 -2.46 -14.17
N LEU A 115 -13.24 -3.06 -13.98
CA LEU A 115 -13.65 -3.64 -12.70
C LEU A 115 -12.82 -4.88 -12.35
N GLU A 116 -12.56 -5.78 -13.32
CA GLU A 116 -11.68 -6.94 -13.15
C GLU A 116 -10.25 -6.51 -12.77
N LEU A 117 -9.71 -5.49 -13.43
CA LEU A 117 -8.39 -4.93 -13.11
C LEU A 117 -8.35 -4.31 -11.71
N LYS A 118 -9.42 -3.60 -11.32
CA LYS A 118 -9.53 -3.04 -9.96
C LYS A 118 -9.55 -4.15 -8.92
N GLU A 119 -10.39 -5.16 -9.11
CA GLU A 119 -10.49 -6.29 -8.19
C GLU A 119 -9.15 -7.01 -8.02
N ALA A 120 -8.46 -7.31 -9.14
CA ALA A 120 -7.14 -7.92 -9.09
C ALA A 120 -6.11 -7.05 -8.34
N ARG A 121 -6.14 -5.74 -8.54
CA ARG A 121 -5.28 -4.78 -7.82
C ARG A 121 -5.58 -4.76 -6.33
N ASP A 122 -6.85 -4.75 -5.96
CA ASP A 122 -7.30 -4.73 -4.56
C ASP A 122 -6.89 -6.03 -3.84
N ILE A 123 -7.02 -7.19 -4.49
CA ILE A 123 -6.55 -8.49 -3.98
C ILE A 123 -5.04 -8.46 -3.75
N LEU A 124 -4.25 -8.02 -4.74
CA LEU A 124 -2.80 -7.94 -4.62
C LEU A 124 -2.36 -6.99 -3.50
N ARG A 125 -3.02 -5.85 -3.35
CA ARG A 125 -2.73 -4.88 -2.28
C ARG A 125 -3.00 -5.49 -0.90
N ASN A 126 -4.12 -6.18 -0.74
CA ASN A 126 -4.46 -6.85 0.52
C ASN A 126 -3.47 -7.97 0.84
N GLN A 127 -3.06 -8.78 -0.17
CA GLN A 127 -2.05 -9.82 0.01
C GLN A 127 -0.69 -9.23 0.42
N ASN A 128 -0.25 -8.15 -0.21
CA ASN A 128 1.01 -7.49 0.17
C ASN A 128 0.98 -6.97 1.61
N THR A 129 -0.10 -6.31 2.02
CA THR A 129 -0.25 -5.83 3.40
C THR A 129 -0.21 -6.98 4.41
N TRP A 130 -0.90 -8.10 4.10
CA TRP A 130 -0.86 -9.30 4.93
C TRP A 130 0.54 -9.91 4.99
N LEU A 131 1.24 -10.03 3.85
CA LEU A 131 2.60 -10.57 3.80
C LEU A 131 3.59 -9.72 4.58
N GLU A 132 3.52 -8.39 4.48
CA GLU A 132 4.36 -7.48 5.25
C GLU A 132 4.17 -7.67 6.77
N ALA A 133 2.92 -7.78 7.22
CA ALA A 133 2.59 -8.05 8.61
C ALA A 133 3.11 -9.42 9.07
N GLU A 134 2.97 -10.46 8.25
CA GLU A 134 3.46 -11.82 8.56
C GLU A 134 4.99 -11.87 8.61
N VAL A 135 5.69 -11.21 7.67
CA VAL A 135 7.15 -11.09 7.69
C VAL A 135 7.62 -10.39 8.97
N ALA A 136 6.99 -9.27 9.34
CA ALA A 136 7.33 -8.56 10.57
C ALA A 136 7.14 -9.46 11.81
N ARG A 137 6.03 -10.20 11.88
CA ARG A 137 5.75 -11.15 12.95
C ARG A 137 6.81 -12.25 13.03
N ARG A 138 7.15 -12.87 11.89
CA ARG A 138 8.17 -13.94 11.83
C ARG A 138 9.56 -13.47 12.21
N LEU A 139 9.92 -12.24 11.83
CA LEU A 139 11.20 -11.65 12.24
C LEU A 139 11.26 -11.46 13.76
N ALA A 140 10.20 -10.96 14.39
CA ALA A 140 10.14 -10.80 15.83
C ALA A 140 10.23 -12.15 16.58
N GLU A 141 9.50 -13.18 16.10
CA GLU A 141 9.58 -14.55 16.65
C GLU A 141 10.99 -15.13 16.54
N ASN A 142 11.63 -14.99 15.37
CA ASN A 142 13.00 -15.47 15.17
C ASN A 142 14.00 -14.77 16.07
N GLN A 143 13.87 -13.45 16.26
CA GLN A 143 14.72 -12.70 17.19
C GLN A 143 14.58 -13.22 18.62
N LEU A 144 13.35 -13.46 19.08
CA LEU A 144 13.10 -14.02 20.41
C LEU A 144 13.72 -15.43 20.56
N ILE A 145 13.52 -16.30 19.56
CA ILE A 145 14.10 -17.66 19.57
C ILE A 145 15.62 -17.57 19.65
N GLN A 146 16.26 -16.68 18.88
CA GLN A 146 17.70 -16.48 18.94
C GLN A 146 18.17 -16.03 20.31
N GLU A 147 17.50 -15.04 20.91
CA GLU A 147 17.84 -14.55 22.26
C GLU A 147 17.71 -15.65 23.32
N VAL A 148 16.59 -16.38 23.31
CA VAL A 148 16.37 -17.49 24.25
C VAL A 148 17.41 -18.58 24.06
N SER A 149 17.75 -18.93 22.80
CA SER A 149 18.76 -19.96 22.50
C SER A 149 20.15 -19.56 22.97
N ILE A 150 20.57 -18.31 22.72
CA ILE A 150 21.86 -17.79 23.18
C ILE A 150 21.92 -17.82 24.70
N HIS A 151 20.88 -17.36 25.39
CA HIS A 151 20.84 -17.37 26.85
C HIS A 151 20.82 -18.80 27.43
N ALA A 152 20.11 -19.73 26.80
CA ALA A 152 20.09 -21.13 27.24
C ALA A 152 21.46 -21.78 27.12
N LEU A 153 22.14 -21.59 25.97
CA LEU A 153 23.51 -22.11 25.75
C LEU A 153 24.52 -21.48 26.72
N ALA A 154 24.43 -20.18 26.95
CA ALA A 154 25.31 -19.48 27.87
C ALA A 154 25.11 -19.97 29.31
N ARG A 155 23.86 -20.17 29.77
CA ARG A 155 23.57 -20.75 31.09
C ARG A 155 24.09 -22.19 31.23
N LEU A 156 24.03 -23.01 30.19
CA LEU A 156 24.60 -24.36 30.20
C LEU A 156 26.14 -24.30 30.39
N ALA A 157 26.82 -23.33 29.80
CA ALA A 157 28.24 -23.11 30.00
C ALA A 157 28.56 -22.69 31.46
N GLU A 158 27.74 -21.82 32.09
CA GLU A 158 27.91 -21.37 33.49
C GLU A 158 27.70 -22.48 34.53
N THR A 159 27.01 -23.59 34.21
CA THR A 159 26.79 -24.68 35.18
C THR A 159 28.09 -25.33 35.66
N ARG A 160 29.17 -25.17 34.90
CA ARG A 160 30.55 -25.69 35.28
C ARG A 160 31.40 -24.68 36.00
N ASP A 161 31.04 -23.38 35.96
CA ASP A 161 31.79 -22.30 36.64
C ASP A 161 30.77 -21.39 37.32
N PRO A 162 30.47 -21.56 38.63
CA PRO A 162 29.38 -20.87 39.29
C PRO A 162 29.72 -19.40 39.54
N GLU A 163 29.73 -18.59 38.52
CA GLU A 163 29.68 -17.13 38.65
C GLU A 163 28.25 -16.67 38.90
N THR A 164 28.13 -15.59 39.69
CA THR A 164 26.84 -15.07 40.19
C THR A 164 25.86 -14.81 39.07
N GLY A 165 24.62 -15.27 39.20
CA GLY A 165 23.54 -15.35 38.19
C GLY A 165 23.12 -14.09 37.41
N ASN A 166 23.93 -13.03 37.40
CA ASN A 166 23.73 -11.80 36.62
C ASN A 166 24.95 -11.46 35.75
N HIS A 167 25.92 -12.36 35.67
CA HIS A 167 27.19 -12.15 34.96
C HIS A 167 26.96 -11.95 33.46
N LEU A 168 26.16 -12.80 32.84
CA LEU A 168 25.87 -12.73 31.41
C LEU A 168 25.23 -11.40 30.99
N HIS A 169 24.27 -10.91 31.77
CA HIS A 169 23.62 -9.64 31.48
C HIS A 169 24.59 -8.44 31.65
N ARG A 170 25.40 -8.46 32.72
CA ARG A 170 26.43 -7.42 32.89
C ARG A 170 27.45 -7.42 31.75
N THR A 171 27.88 -8.59 31.28
CA THR A 171 28.82 -8.69 30.17
C THR A 171 28.23 -8.12 28.87
N GLN A 172 26.98 -8.41 28.58
CA GLN A 172 26.29 -7.78 27.44
C GLN A 172 26.28 -6.26 27.52
N GLU A 173 25.91 -5.70 28.69
CA GLU A 173 25.88 -4.26 28.88
C GLU A 173 27.27 -3.62 28.81
N TYR A 174 28.29 -4.26 29.35
CA TYR A 174 29.67 -3.77 29.22
C TYR A 174 30.13 -3.74 27.76
N VAL A 175 29.88 -4.79 27.01
CA VAL A 175 30.20 -4.84 25.56
C VAL A 175 29.47 -3.74 24.81
N ARG A 176 28.18 -3.52 25.10
CA ARG A 176 27.37 -2.47 24.45
C ARG A 176 27.91 -1.07 24.75
N ILE A 177 28.21 -0.77 26.04
CA ILE A 177 28.74 0.53 26.45
C ILE A 177 30.11 0.79 25.83
N LEU A 178 31.01 -0.19 25.86
CA LEU A 178 32.35 -0.08 25.29
C LEU A 178 32.32 0.11 23.77
N ALA A 179 31.49 -0.67 23.08
CA ALA A 179 31.36 -0.57 21.61
C ALA A 179 30.78 0.79 21.19
N ARG A 180 29.78 1.32 21.90
CA ARG A 180 29.27 2.68 21.67
C ARG A 180 30.29 3.76 21.93
N GLY A 181 31.07 3.63 23.02
CA GLY A 181 32.16 4.57 23.33
C GLY A 181 33.27 4.59 22.29
N LEU A 182 33.48 3.46 21.59
CA LEU A 182 34.49 3.31 20.55
C LEU A 182 33.95 3.54 19.12
N GLN A 183 32.67 3.78 18.94
CA GLN A 183 32.02 3.91 17.64
C GLN A 183 32.63 4.99 16.74
N HIS A 184 33.09 6.08 17.33
CA HIS A 184 33.72 7.20 16.63
C HIS A 184 35.26 7.16 16.64
N HIS A 185 35.86 6.13 17.25
CA HIS A 185 37.30 6.00 17.28
C HIS A 185 37.84 5.61 15.89
N PRO A 186 38.90 6.27 15.36
CA PRO A 186 39.39 6.08 13.99
C PRO A 186 39.68 4.62 13.62
N ARG A 187 40.12 3.79 14.57
CA ARG A 187 40.43 2.38 14.37
C ARG A 187 39.20 1.49 14.21
N PHE A 188 38.04 1.88 14.78
CA PHE A 188 36.87 1.02 14.88
C PHE A 188 35.63 1.57 14.18
N SER A 189 35.62 2.84 13.79
CA SER A 189 34.49 3.53 13.19
C SER A 189 33.99 2.88 11.88
N HIS A 190 34.85 2.20 11.13
CA HIS A 190 34.49 1.51 9.92
C HIS A 190 33.67 0.21 10.20
N PHE A 191 33.78 -0.37 11.38
CA PHE A 191 33.13 -1.61 11.78
C PHE A 191 31.97 -1.37 12.76
N LEU A 192 32.13 -0.49 13.76
CA LEU A 192 31.15 -0.26 14.81
C LEU A 192 30.01 0.64 14.34
N ASN A 193 28.97 0.04 13.77
CA ASN A 193 27.67 0.66 13.54
C ASN A 193 26.63 0.04 14.48
N GLU A 194 25.41 0.61 14.57
CA GLU A 194 24.37 0.13 15.48
C GLU A 194 24.08 -1.37 15.34
N ARG A 195 24.11 -1.89 14.11
CA ARG A 195 23.89 -3.32 13.83
C ARG A 195 25.01 -4.21 14.38
N SER A 196 26.27 -3.83 14.15
CA SER A 196 27.41 -4.60 14.66
C SER A 196 27.54 -4.52 16.17
N ILE A 197 27.20 -3.37 16.79
CA ILE A 197 27.17 -3.21 18.24
C ILE A 197 26.10 -4.12 18.87
N ASP A 198 24.90 -4.17 18.27
CA ASP A 198 23.83 -5.07 18.74
C ASP A 198 24.24 -6.55 18.62
N LEU A 199 24.85 -6.95 17.50
CA LEU A 199 25.36 -8.31 17.31
C LEU A 199 26.45 -8.66 18.31
N LEU A 200 27.41 -7.77 18.57
CA LEU A 200 28.47 -7.97 19.57
C LEU A 200 27.88 -8.14 20.97
N ALA A 201 26.95 -7.29 21.35
CA ALA A 201 26.30 -7.39 22.65
C ALA A 201 25.49 -8.69 22.78
N LYS A 202 24.74 -9.09 21.75
CA LYS A 202 23.97 -10.35 21.73
C LYS A 202 24.86 -11.60 21.79
N SER A 203 26.05 -11.57 21.19
CA SER A 203 27.00 -12.69 21.22
C SER A 203 27.86 -12.73 22.49
N ALA A 204 27.95 -11.65 23.24
CA ALA A 204 28.79 -11.58 24.44
C ALA A 204 28.52 -12.68 25.50
N PRO A 205 27.29 -13.17 25.72
CA PRO A 205 27.03 -14.30 26.63
C PRO A 205 27.73 -15.61 26.24
N LEU A 206 28.13 -15.76 24.97
CA LEU A 206 28.79 -16.96 24.48
C LEU A 206 30.32 -16.97 24.69
N HIS A 207 30.90 -15.97 25.35
CA HIS A 207 32.35 -15.83 25.53
C HIS A 207 33.00 -17.04 26.23
N ASP A 208 32.25 -17.74 27.06
CA ASP A 208 32.72 -18.89 27.84
C ASP A 208 32.26 -20.25 27.28
N ILE A 209 31.63 -20.28 26.12
CA ILE A 209 31.07 -21.53 25.56
C ILE A 209 32.18 -22.60 25.30
N GLY A 210 33.42 -22.17 25.10
CA GLY A 210 34.58 -23.06 24.95
C GLY A 210 34.98 -23.80 26.23
N LYS A 211 34.44 -23.43 27.39
CA LYS A 211 34.69 -24.14 28.68
C LYS A 211 33.90 -25.46 28.81
N VAL A 212 32.96 -25.71 27.86
CA VAL A 212 32.10 -26.92 27.88
C VAL A 212 32.77 -28.15 27.27
N GLY A 213 33.94 -27.97 26.61
CA GLY A 213 34.74 -29.05 26.01
C GLY A 213 35.62 -29.82 26.98
#